data_f8413502e0b41f6e7b7ebe44b4c3a247
#
_entry.id   f8413502e0b41f6e7b7ebe44b4c3a247
#
_cell.length_a   1.000
_cell.length_b   1.000
_cell.length_c   1.000
_cell.angle_alpha   90.00
_cell.angle_beta   90.00
_cell.angle_gamma   90.00
#
_symmetry.space_group_name_H-M   'P 1'
#
loop_
_entity.id
_entity.type
_entity.pdbx_description
1 polymer ?
#
loop_
_entity_poly.entity_id
_entity_poly.type
_entity_poly.pdbx_seq_one_letter_code
_entity_poly.pdbx_strand_id
1 'polypeptide(L)'
;MSLARILLVLALAAAPAGAQEGQFLSEAEAPHAVFPDADSVSRSAFEVTPALRDAVSARLEGTRASVWESQWIVFRAQHGTELLGHAVVVEEIGKHRPITFVVGLRPDGRVADVAVMAYREPYGGEIRSARFLSQYHDKGPADAVRPYRDIRNVAGATLSVEAASRAVKKAQALAAVLGLTS
;
A
#
# COMPACT_ATOMS: atom_id res chain seq x y z
N MET A 1 18.94 7.60 -56.08
CA MET A 1 19.78 6.97 -55.04
C MET A 1 19.18 7.35 -53.69
N SER A 2 18.41 6.41 -53.10
CA SER A 2 17.64 6.65 -51.85
C SER A 2 18.41 6.06 -50.71
N LEU A 3 18.85 6.91 -49.75
CA LEU A 3 19.52 6.50 -48.54
C LEU A 3 18.45 6.10 -47.52
N ALA A 4 18.29 4.77 -47.30
CA ALA A 4 17.48 4.22 -46.23
C ALA A 4 18.13 4.52 -44.86
N ARG A 5 17.47 5.34 -44.05
CA ARG A 5 17.85 5.55 -42.65
C ARG A 5 17.38 4.35 -41.85
N ILE A 6 18.32 3.53 -41.37
CA ILE A 6 18.08 2.47 -40.39
C ILE A 6 17.92 3.13 -39.05
N LEU A 7 16.71 3.12 -38.50
CA LEU A 7 16.45 3.48 -37.11
C LEU A 7 16.85 2.29 -36.21
N LEU A 8 17.96 2.42 -35.51
CA LEU A 8 18.37 1.47 -34.47
C LEU A 8 17.53 1.73 -33.23
N VAL A 9 16.50 0.92 -33.00
CA VAL A 9 15.77 0.91 -31.75
C VAL A 9 16.61 0.22 -30.68
N LEU A 10 17.26 1.00 -29.83
CA LEU A 10 17.98 0.49 -28.67
C LEU A 10 16.94 0.07 -27.62
N ALA A 11 16.63 -1.22 -27.53
CA ALA A 11 15.86 -1.78 -26.43
C ALA A 11 16.72 -1.70 -25.16
N LEU A 12 16.41 -0.73 -24.31
CA LEU A 12 17.02 -0.63 -22.98
C LEU A 12 16.44 -1.77 -22.15
N ALA A 13 17.19 -2.87 -22.03
CA ALA A 13 16.88 -3.95 -21.10
C ALA A 13 16.97 -3.37 -19.68
N ALA A 14 15.84 -3.22 -19.02
CA ALA A 14 15.82 -2.92 -17.59
C ALA A 14 16.49 -4.06 -16.85
N ALA A 15 17.65 -3.80 -16.25
CA ALA A 15 18.28 -4.74 -15.34
C ALA A 15 17.31 -5.02 -14.18
N PRO A 16 17.19 -6.28 -13.69
CA PRO A 16 16.40 -6.56 -12.51
C PRO A 16 16.98 -5.74 -11.36
N ALA A 17 16.17 -4.86 -10.78
CA ALA A 17 16.55 -4.16 -9.57
C ALA A 17 16.85 -5.21 -8.51
N GLY A 18 18.11 -5.31 -8.09
CA GLY A 18 18.53 -6.26 -7.07
C GLY A 18 17.62 -6.11 -5.86
N ALA A 19 17.05 -7.22 -5.38
CA ALA A 19 16.21 -7.24 -4.21
C ALA A 19 16.96 -6.59 -3.04
N GLN A 20 16.49 -5.42 -2.56
CA GLN A 20 17.05 -4.80 -1.38
C GLN A 20 16.75 -5.70 -0.17
N GLU A 21 17.74 -5.85 0.70
CA GLU A 21 17.56 -6.63 1.92
C GLU A 21 16.29 -6.18 2.67
N GLY A 22 15.37 -7.13 2.95
CA GLY A 22 14.07 -6.86 3.57
C GLY A 22 12.94 -6.44 2.61
N GLN A 23 13.16 -6.45 1.30
CA GLN A 23 12.09 -6.27 0.32
C GLN A 23 11.52 -7.62 -0.12
N PHE A 24 10.17 -7.75 -0.10
CA PHE A 24 9.44 -8.99 -0.38
C PHE A 24 8.54 -8.87 -1.61
N LEU A 25 8.08 -7.64 -1.92
CA LEU A 25 7.26 -7.32 -3.09
C LEU A 25 7.85 -6.10 -3.79
N SER A 26 7.97 -6.19 -5.10
CA SER A 26 8.23 -5.04 -5.95
C SER A 26 6.97 -4.19 -6.11
N GLU A 27 7.13 -2.97 -6.64
CA GLU A 27 5.99 -2.11 -6.95
C GLU A 27 5.04 -2.75 -7.99
N ALA A 28 5.57 -3.51 -8.95
CA ALA A 28 4.77 -4.20 -9.96
C ALA A 28 3.96 -5.38 -9.39
N GLU A 29 4.46 -6.06 -8.37
CA GLU A 29 3.78 -7.18 -7.71
C GLU A 29 2.74 -6.72 -6.69
N ALA A 30 2.89 -5.51 -6.14
CA ALA A 30 2.08 -4.99 -5.06
C ALA A 30 0.56 -5.05 -5.34
N PRO A 31 0.03 -4.58 -6.48
CA PRO A 31 -1.41 -4.64 -6.74
C PRO A 31 -1.95 -6.07 -6.84
N HIS A 32 -1.17 -7.01 -7.40
CA HIS A 32 -1.58 -8.41 -7.52
C HIS A 32 -1.52 -9.16 -6.17
N ALA A 33 -0.72 -8.70 -5.22
CA ALA A 33 -0.70 -9.26 -3.87
C ALA A 33 -2.00 -9.00 -3.11
N VAL A 34 -2.73 -7.92 -3.42
CA VAL A 34 -3.99 -7.55 -2.74
C VAL A 34 -5.22 -7.66 -3.64
N PHE A 35 -5.04 -7.84 -4.95
CA PHE A 35 -6.06 -8.13 -5.95
C PHE A 35 -5.54 -9.21 -6.92
N PRO A 36 -5.49 -10.49 -6.49
CA PRO A 36 -4.91 -11.56 -7.30
C PRO A 36 -5.68 -11.81 -8.61
N ASP A 37 -6.96 -11.49 -8.64
CA ASP A 37 -7.83 -11.69 -9.81
C ASP A 37 -7.78 -10.51 -10.80
N ALA A 38 -6.95 -9.49 -10.56
CA ALA A 38 -6.81 -8.36 -11.47
C ALA A 38 -6.08 -8.79 -12.76
N ASP A 39 -6.72 -8.57 -13.90
CA ASP A 39 -6.14 -8.77 -15.23
C ASP A 39 -5.62 -7.46 -15.84
N SER A 40 -6.01 -6.33 -15.27
CA SER A 40 -5.58 -5.00 -15.68
C SER A 40 -5.26 -4.13 -14.46
N VAL A 41 -4.11 -3.48 -14.51
CA VAL A 41 -3.64 -2.58 -13.46
C VAL A 41 -3.11 -1.29 -14.06
N SER A 42 -3.60 -0.16 -13.60
CA SER A 42 -3.06 1.16 -13.95
C SER A 42 -2.50 1.87 -12.74
N ARG A 43 -1.34 2.53 -12.92
CA ARG A 43 -0.58 3.22 -11.87
C ARG A 43 -0.80 4.72 -11.94
N SER A 44 -1.04 5.33 -10.79
CA SER A 44 -1.05 6.79 -10.60
C SER A 44 -0.12 7.17 -9.46
N ALA A 45 0.48 8.36 -9.57
CA ALA A 45 1.30 8.94 -8.52
C ALA A 45 0.72 10.31 -8.15
N PHE A 46 0.56 10.55 -6.85
CA PHE A 46 0.02 11.79 -6.29
C PHE A 46 1.08 12.46 -5.45
N GLU A 47 1.46 13.68 -5.81
CA GLU A 47 2.37 14.49 -4.99
C GLU A 47 1.70 14.86 -3.68
N VAL A 48 2.42 14.67 -2.58
CA VAL A 48 1.91 14.93 -1.23
C VAL A 48 2.11 16.40 -0.88
N THR A 49 1.18 17.23 -1.33
CA THR A 49 1.14 18.66 -0.99
C THR A 49 0.72 18.86 0.48
N PRO A 50 1.06 20.01 1.12
CA PRO A 50 0.58 20.33 2.46
C PRO A 50 -0.94 20.22 2.59
N ALA A 51 -1.70 20.74 1.62
CA ALA A 51 -3.16 20.68 1.62
C ALA A 51 -3.70 19.24 1.58
N LEU A 52 -3.09 18.37 0.77
CA LEU A 52 -3.48 16.96 0.69
C LEU A 52 -3.14 16.22 1.99
N ARG A 53 -1.98 16.49 2.57
CA ARG A 53 -1.57 15.96 3.87
C ARG A 53 -2.54 16.35 4.97
N ASP A 54 -2.93 17.63 5.03
CA ASP A 54 -3.87 18.15 6.04
C ASP A 54 -5.26 17.50 5.87
N ALA A 55 -5.74 17.35 4.64
CA ALA A 55 -7.00 16.68 4.35
C ALA A 55 -7.02 15.21 4.77
N VAL A 56 -5.91 14.47 4.53
CA VAL A 56 -5.77 13.08 5.00
C VAL A 56 -5.67 13.04 6.52
N SER A 57 -4.87 13.93 7.13
CA SER A 57 -4.71 14.00 8.60
C SER A 57 -6.04 14.22 9.32
N ALA A 58 -6.91 15.06 8.77
CA ALA A 58 -8.23 15.34 9.34
C ALA A 58 -9.14 14.10 9.37
N ARG A 59 -8.90 13.11 8.50
CA ARG A 59 -9.68 11.86 8.42
C ARG A 59 -9.12 10.72 9.26
N LEU A 60 -7.96 10.89 9.89
CA LEU A 60 -7.31 9.82 10.67
C LEU A 60 -7.96 9.57 12.05
N GLU A 61 -8.94 10.37 12.47
CA GLU A 61 -9.78 10.16 13.67
C GLU A 61 -8.98 9.76 14.94
N GLY A 62 -7.95 10.53 15.28
CA GLY A 62 -7.09 10.29 16.44
C GLY A 62 -5.95 9.28 16.21
N THR A 63 -5.83 8.74 15.01
CA THR A 63 -4.64 8.07 14.51
C THR A 63 -3.67 9.12 13.97
N ARG A 64 -2.36 8.92 14.15
CA ARG A 64 -1.34 9.81 13.58
C ARG A 64 -0.44 9.01 12.66
N ALA A 65 -0.34 9.43 11.40
CA ALA A 65 0.67 8.90 10.49
C ALA A 65 2.08 9.23 11.02
N SER A 66 2.97 8.27 10.98
CA SER A 66 4.37 8.44 11.40
C SER A 66 5.30 8.81 10.24
N VAL A 67 4.85 8.55 9.01
CA VAL A 67 5.56 8.89 7.76
C VAL A 67 4.63 9.69 6.86
N TRP A 68 5.19 10.69 6.20
CA TRP A 68 4.57 11.38 5.08
C TRP A 68 5.50 11.26 3.89
N GLU A 69 5.13 10.41 2.95
CA GLU A 69 5.84 10.20 1.69
C GLU A 69 5.81 11.49 0.87
N SER A 70 6.78 11.69 -0.01
CA SER A 70 6.74 12.82 -0.98
C SER A 70 5.72 12.58 -2.08
N GLN A 71 5.41 11.32 -2.34
CA GLN A 71 4.49 10.85 -3.38
C GLN A 71 3.74 9.61 -2.89
N TRP A 72 2.44 9.54 -3.14
CA TRP A 72 1.67 8.32 -2.95
C TRP A 72 1.44 7.61 -4.28
N ILE A 73 1.71 6.31 -4.28
CA ILE A 73 1.48 5.43 -5.41
C ILE A 73 0.17 4.69 -5.19
N VAL A 74 -0.71 4.79 -6.18
CA VAL A 74 -2.01 4.13 -6.20
C VAL A 74 -2.16 3.35 -7.48
N PHE A 75 -2.60 2.12 -7.36
CA PHE A 75 -2.95 1.27 -8.49
C PHE A 75 -4.46 1.09 -8.53
N ARG A 76 -5.03 1.24 -9.71
CA ARG A 76 -6.40 0.84 -9.99
C ARG A 76 -6.38 -0.57 -10.55
N ALA A 77 -7.04 -1.51 -9.88
CA ALA A 77 -7.12 -2.92 -10.24
C ALA A 77 -8.49 -3.23 -10.83
N GLN A 78 -8.52 -3.92 -11.96
CA GLN A 78 -9.74 -4.31 -12.68
C GLN A 78 -9.68 -5.78 -13.10
N HIS A 79 -10.85 -6.38 -13.27
CA HIS A 79 -11.05 -7.66 -13.95
C HIS A 79 -12.03 -7.44 -15.11
N GLY A 80 -11.56 -7.56 -16.34
CA GLY A 80 -12.32 -7.10 -17.51
C GLY A 80 -12.68 -5.61 -17.39
N THR A 81 -13.96 -5.31 -17.33
CA THR A 81 -14.49 -3.94 -17.13
C THR A 81 -14.84 -3.62 -15.69
N GLU A 82 -14.81 -4.62 -14.79
CA GLU A 82 -15.16 -4.46 -13.39
C GLU A 82 -14.01 -3.86 -12.59
N LEU A 83 -14.30 -2.82 -11.81
CA LEU A 83 -13.36 -2.27 -10.84
C LEU A 83 -13.33 -3.14 -9.59
N LEU A 84 -12.21 -3.83 -9.35
CA LEU A 84 -11.98 -4.57 -8.10
C LEU A 84 -11.68 -3.63 -6.93
N GLY A 85 -10.95 -2.55 -7.19
CA GLY A 85 -10.59 -1.56 -6.20
C GLY A 85 -9.30 -0.82 -6.49
N HIS A 86 -8.70 -0.26 -5.44
CA HIS A 86 -7.44 0.48 -5.51
C HIS A 86 -6.42 -0.08 -4.51
N ALA A 87 -5.20 -0.34 -4.98
CA ALA A 87 -4.09 -0.71 -4.12
C ALA A 87 -3.26 0.54 -3.81
N VAL A 88 -3.12 0.87 -2.55
CA VAL A 88 -2.43 2.08 -2.06
C VAL A 88 -1.13 1.67 -1.37
N VAL A 89 -0.01 2.22 -1.81
CA VAL A 89 1.30 2.00 -1.17
C VAL A 89 1.51 3.07 -0.11
N VAL A 90 1.78 2.66 1.12
CA VAL A 90 2.00 3.54 2.26
C VAL A 90 3.12 3.03 3.15
N GLU A 91 3.79 3.96 3.84
CA GLU A 91 4.85 3.66 4.79
C GLU A 91 4.46 4.11 6.21
N GLU A 92 4.82 3.30 7.20
CA GLU A 92 4.68 3.66 8.61
C GLU A 92 5.90 3.17 9.40
N ILE A 93 6.36 3.94 10.39
CA ILE A 93 7.47 3.53 11.25
C ILE A 93 7.02 2.37 12.14
N GLY A 94 7.78 1.28 12.11
CA GLY A 94 7.67 0.22 13.10
C GLY A 94 8.26 0.67 14.44
N LYS A 95 9.36 0.04 14.87
CA LYS A 95 10.11 0.50 16.04
C LYS A 95 11.13 1.59 15.70
N HIS A 96 11.89 1.38 14.63
CA HIS A 96 12.99 2.27 14.23
C HIS A 96 13.01 2.61 12.74
N ARG A 97 12.43 1.77 11.90
CA ARG A 97 12.52 1.87 10.44
C ARG A 97 11.14 1.84 9.79
N PRO A 98 11.00 2.44 8.60
CA PRO A 98 9.76 2.35 7.84
C PRO A 98 9.49 0.91 7.40
N ILE A 99 8.22 0.53 7.54
CA ILE A 99 7.64 -0.67 6.95
C ILE A 99 6.77 -0.19 5.79
N THR A 100 6.98 -0.75 4.61
CA THR A 100 6.21 -0.42 3.42
C THR A 100 5.09 -1.44 3.26
N PHE A 101 3.85 -0.96 3.17
CA PHE A 101 2.65 -1.76 2.99
C PHE A 101 2.00 -1.43 1.65
N VAL A 102 1.31 -2.42 1.08
CA VAL A 102 0.26 -2.20 0.10
C VAL A 102 -1.07 -2.57 0.73
N VAL A 103 -2.05 -1.68 0.61
CA VAL A 103 -3.41 -1.86 1.14
C VAL A 103 -4.37 -1.85 -0.04
N GLY A 104 -5.04 -2.98 -0.27
CA GLY A 104 -6.12 -3.11 -1.25
C GLY A 104 -7.43 -2.62 -0.63
N LEU A 105 -8.08 -1.66 -1.29
CA LEU A 105 -9.36 -1.10 -0.88
C LEU A 105 -10.40 -1.33 -1.98
N ARG A 106 -11.53 -1.92 -1.62
CA ARG A 106 -12.67 -2.06 -2.51
C ARG A 106 -13.33 -0.70 -2.77
N PRO A 107 -14.21 -0.59 -3.78
CA PRO A 107 -14.91 0.66 -4.08
C PRO A 107 -15.71 1.25 -2.91
N ASP A 108 -16.18 0.40 -1.98
CA ASP A 108 -16.88 0.79 -0.75
C ASP A 108 -15.94 1.24 0.41
N GLY A 109 -14.64 1.32 0.16
CA GLY A 109 -13.62 1.71 1.14
C GLY A 109 -13.23 0.62 2.14
N ARG A 110 -13.80 -0.58 2.04
CA ARG A 110 -13.40 -1.71 2.87
C ARG A 110 -12.10 -2.32 2.36
N VAL A 111 -11.30 -2.81 3.30
CA VAL A 111 -10.05 -3.50 3.00
C VAL A 111 -10.33 -4.81 2.29
N ALA A 112 -9.79 -4.97 1.09
CA ALA A 112 -9.78 -6.24 0.37
C ALA A 112 -8.69 -7.15 0.93
N ASP A 113 -7.46 -6.65 0.98
CA ASP A 113 -6.30 -7.34 1.58
C ASP A 113 -5.18 -6.35 1.93
N VAL A 114 -4.20 -6.82 2.68
CA VAL A 114 -2.99 -6.07 3.06
C VAL A 114 -1.77 -6.96 2.86
N ALA A 115 -0.71 -6.39 2.28
CA ALA A 115 0.57 -7.08 2.20
C ALA A 115 1.72 -6.17 2.63
N VAL A 116 2.79 -6.77 3.16
CA VAL A 116 4.03 -6.08 3.50
C VAL A 116 4.97 -6.16 2.29
N MET A 117 5.29 -5.01 1.71
CA MET A 117 6.21 -4.90 0.58
C MET A 117 7.66 -4.90 1.05
N ALA A 118 7.96 -4.17 2.12
CA ALA A 118 9.30 -4.14 2.69
C ALA A 118 9.25 -4.06 4.21
N TYR A 119 10.12 -4.85 4.85
CA TYR A 119 10.27 -4.91 6.30
C TYR A 119 11.75 -4.84 6.65
N ARG A 120 12.15 -3.77 7.30
CA ARG A 120 13.57 -3.46 7.56
C ARG A 120 13.93 -3.53 9.04
N GLU A 121 12.97 -3.93 9.89
CA GLU A 121 13.19 -4.10 11.32
C GLU A 121 13.79 -5.48 11.62
N PRO A 122 14.67 -5.59 12.64
CA PRO A 122 15.27 -6.88 12.99
C PRO A 122 14.30 -7.84 13.70
N TYR A 123 13.21 -7.33 14.28
CA TYR A 123 12.21 -8.10 15.05
C TYR A 123 10.80 -7.70 14.66
N GLY A 124 9.82 -8.58 14.96
CA GLY A 124 8.39 -8.30 14.72
C GLY A 124 7.92 -8.64 13.30
N GLY A 125 8.71 -9.43 12.56
CA GLY A 125 8.37 -9.87 11.21
C GLY A 125 7.15 -10.79 11.11
N GLU A 126 6.61 -11.25 12.23
CA GLU A 126 5.41 -12.07 12.32
C GLU A 126 4.18 -11.37 11.74
N ILE A 127 4.17 -10.03 11.70
CA ILE A 127 3.10 -9.27 11.07
C ILE A 127 2.98 -9.50 9.55
N ARG A 128 3.98 -10.09 8.90
CA ARG A 128 3.95 -10.43 7.47
C ARG A 128 3.11 -11.67 7.18
N SER A 129 2.76 -12.44 8.21
CA SER A 129 1.99 -13.67 8.01
C SER A 129 0.58 -13.37 7.51
N ALA A 130 0.10 -14.16 6.55
CA ALA A 130 -1.28 -14.07 6.07
C ALA A 130 -2.31 -14.18 7.22
N ARG A 131 -2.02 -15.03 8.23
CA ARG A 131 -2.85 -15.17 9.42
C ARG A 131 -3.00 -13.85 10.20
N PHE A 132 -1.93 -13.05 10.31
CA PHE A 132 -2.02 -11.76 10.98
C PHE A 132 -2.74 -10.75 10.09
N LEU A 133 -2.35 -10.64 8.82
CA LEU A 133 -2.87 -9.64 7.89
C LEU A 133 -4.36 -9.84 7.55
N SER A 134 -4.84 -11.09 7.59
CA SER A 134 -6.28 -11.37 7.36
C SER A 134 -7.21 -10.70 8.38
N GLN A 135 -6.71 -10.22 9.51
CA GLN A 135 -7.51 -9.45 10.48
C GLN A 135 -7.99 -8.11 9.94
N TYR A 136 -7.35 -7.59 8.91
CA TYR A 136 -7.73 -6.34 8.26
C TYR A 136 -8.79 -6.52 7.18
N HIS A 137 -9.05 -7.75 6.70
CA HIS A 137 -10.10 -8.02 5.70
C HIS A 137 -11.43 -7.48 6.18
N ASP A 138 -12.16 -6.87 5.26
CA ASP A 138 -13.47 -6.26 5.48
C ASP A 138 -13.52 -5.09 6.48
N LYS A 139 -12.39 -4.67 7.04
CA LYS A 139 -12.35 -3.47 7.87
C LYS A 139 -12.71 -2.24 7.05
N GLY A 140 -13.79 -1.57 7.45
CA GLY A 140 -14.29 -0.36 6.82
C GLY A 140 -13.69 0.91 7.42
N PRO A 141 -13.96 2.09 6.82
CA PRO A 141 -13.47 3.36 7.33
C PRO A 141 -13.91 3.68 8.77
N ALA A 142 -15.10 3.21 9.17
CA ALA A 142 -15.65 3.41 10.52
C ALA A 142 -15.07 2.46 11.59
N ASP A 143 -14.36 1.40 11.18
CA ASP A 143 -13.74 0.47 12.12
C ASP A 143 -12.54 1.11 12.80
N ALA A 144 -12.32 0.75 14.06
CA ALA A 144 -11.25 1.35 14.87
C ALA A 144 -9.86 1.04 14.32
N VAL A 145 -9.68 -0.18 13.80
CA VAL A 145 -8.41 -0.72 13.29
C VAL A 145 -7.28 -0.47 14.30
N ARG A 146 -7.49 -0.89 15.55
CA ARG A 146 -6.55 -0.64 16.66
C ARG A 146 -6.13 -1.93 17.35
N PRO A 147 -4.83 -2.08 17.67
CA PRO A 147 -4.35 -3.15 18.53
C PRO A 147 -5.12 -3.17 19.86
N TYR A 148 -5.35 -4.36 20.38
CA TYR A 148 -6.11 -4.64 21.61
C TYR A 148 -7.60 -4.26 21.60
N ARG A 149 -8.11 -3.70 20.50
CA ARG A 149 -9.53 -3.39 20.35
C ARG A 149 -10.19 -4.33 19.36
N ASP A 150 -9.82 -4.23 18.11
CA ASP A 150 -10.37 -5.03 17.00
C ASP A 150 -9.28 -5.66 16.10
N ILE A 151 -8.01 -5.46 16.48
CA ILE A 151 -6.84 -6.14 15.93
C ILE A 151 -6.11 -6.83 17.07
N ARG A 152 -5.87 -8.13 16.93
CA ARG A 152 -5.08 -8.91 17.91
C ARG A 152 -3.62 -8.49 17.81
N ASN A 153 -3.04 -8.22 18.97
CA ASN A 153 -1.63 -7.93 19.05
C ASN A 153 -0.78 -9.21 18.88
N VAL A 154 0.47 -9.03 18.45
CA VAL A 154 1.49 -10.07 18.37
C VAL A 154 2.54 -9.78 19.42
N ALA A 155 2.78 -10.73 20.32
CA ALA A 155 3.80 -10.59 21.36
C ALA A 155 5.18 -10.35 20.73
N GLY A 156 5.88 -9.32 21.19
CA GLY A 156 7.18 -8.91 20.62
C GLY A 156 7.11 -8.06 19.35
N ALA A 157 5.91 -7.87 18.75
CA ALA A 157 5.71 -7.12 17.51
C ALA A 157 4.75 -5.92 17.64
N THR A 158 4.45 -5.46 18.85
CA THR A 158 3.41 -4.44 19.11
C THR A 158 3.55 -3.19 18.23
N LEU A 159 4.76 -2.63 18.11
CA LEU A 159 4.99 -1.43 17.30
C LEU A 159 4.80 -1.69 15.80
N SER A 160 5.09 -2.90 15.33
CA SER A 160 4.83 -3.30 13.94
C SER A 160 3.33 -3.52 13.70
N VAL A 161 2.58 -4.05 14.67
CA VAL A 161 1.11 -4.16 14.63
C VAL A 161 0.47 -2.78 14.59
N GLU A 162 0.96 -1.83 15.40
CA GLU A 162 0.51 -0.43 15.37
C GLU A 162 0.82 0.23 14.01
N ALA A 163 2.01 -0.03 13.44
CA ALA A 163 2.37 0.47 12.12
C ALA A 163 1.42 -0.03 11.03
N ALA A 164 1.11 -1.35 11.02
CA ALA A 164 0.16 -1.93 10.08
C ALA A 164 -1.24 -1.31 10.23
N SER A 165 -1.71 -1.11 11.45
CA SER A 165 -3.00 -0.48 11.72
C SER A 165 -3.04 0.98 11.26
N ARG A 166 -1.95 1.74 11.48
CA ARG A 166 -1.83 3.11 10.96
C ARG A 166 -1.81 3.14 9.44
N ALA A 167 -1.09 2.20 8.81
CA ALA A 167 -1.02 2.08 7.36
C ALA A 167 -2.41 1.87 6.73
N VAL A 168 -3.21 0.97 7.30
CA VAL A 168 -4.60 0.74 6.84
C VAL A 168 -5.45 2.00 6.98
N LYS A 169 -5.45 2.65 8.15
CA LYS A 169 -6.22 3.89 8.35
C LYS A 169 -5.76 5.01 7.43
N LYS A 170 -4.45 5.15 7.19
CA LYS A 170 -3.89 6.15 6.28
C LYS A 170 -4.31 5.89 4.83
N ALA A 171 -4.25 4.62 4.37
CA ALA A 171 -4.69 4.25 3.03
C ALA A 171 -6.19 4.52 2.83
N GLN A 172 -7.05 4.18 3.81
CA GLN A 172 -8.49 4.49 3.76
C GLN A 172 -8.77 6.00 3.71
N ALA A 173 -8.09 6.78 4.57
CA ALA A 173 -8.22 8.23 4.58
C ALA A 173 -7.77 8.86 3.26
N LEU A 174 -6.64 8.39 2.70
CA LEU A 174 -6.12 8.84 1.41
C LEU A 174 -7.09 8.52 0.27
N ALA A 175 -7.58 7.29 0.19
CA ALA A 175 -8.52 6.89 -0.85
C ALA A 175 -9.80 7.73 -0.82
N ALA A 176 -10.33 8.01 0.38
CA ALA A 176 -11.51 8.88 0.54
C ALA A 176 -11.24 10.33 0.13
N VAL A 177 -10.06 10.90 0.45
CA VAL A 177 -9.67 12.26 0.05
C VAL A 177 -9.49 12.37 -1.45
N LEU A 178 -8.94 11.34 -2.10
CA LEU A 178 -8.74 11.29 -3.55
C LEU A 178 -10.02 10.92 -4.33
N GLY A 179 -11.14 10.62 -3.65
CA GLY A 179 -12.39 10.20 -4.30
C GLY A 179 -12.29 8.83 -4.98
N LEU A 180 -11.45 7.93 -4.46
CA LEU A 180 -11.24 6.58 -4.99
C LEU A 180 -12.24 5.56 -4.41
N THR A 181 -12.92 5.92 -3.35
CA THR A 181 -13.94 5.12 -2.66
C THR A 181 -15.18 5.95 -2.41
N SER A 182 -16.34 5.32 -2.38
CA SER A 182 -17.65 5.93 -2.13
C SER A 182 -17.96 6.08 -0.64
#